data_d94228967d66ed00806609a4cbe32c5e
#
_entry.id   d94228967d66ed00806609a4cbe32c5e
#
_cell.length_a   1.000
_cell.length_b   1.000
_cell.length_c   1.000
_cell.angle_alpha   90.00
_cell.angle_beta   90.00
_cell.angle_gamma   90.00
#
_symmetry.space_group_name_H-M   'P 1'
#
loop_
_entity.id
_entity.type
_entity.pdbx_description
1 polymer ?
#
loop_
_entity_poly.entity_id
_entity_poly.type
_entity_poly.pdbx_seq_one_letter_code
_entity_poly.pdbx_strand_id
1 'polypeptide(L)'
;MLSPQTISYKTLLEKAWPIILANASVPLLGLVDTTVIGNIGTAQDLGAIAFGALIFSFVYWGFGFLRMGTTGFAAQADGAGDQEEVRAVLARSLLLAIGLGLFLILLQWPIKQAAFSMLSGSESVEKVAQSYFSIRIWGAPATLCTFALMGLLIGLGNSGQLLIVQLFLNGLNIILDIWFAGFLEWGAQGIALGTVIAEWATVAFASVLIFRELSRREICETAFFPIKKLRDRGPFVKLLSANADIMIRTLILVFSFAYFVNRSSSFGDVSLAANHILLQLISFAAFFLDGYAFVVESVVGSALGSKQNKMFDSAVKKSTILAACTALILAAALWIFGGFIIAGLTDISAVRFEAVKFLPLASAYIFLSFAAFQLDGIFIGASFTREMRHAAMLSIIIFLVACRFLIEPFSMFGLWWAMVLYVVARAAALLLFYPRLRAAVGL
;
A
#
# COMPACT_ATOMS: atom_id res chain seq x y z
N MET A 1 11.02 -0.29 -37.45
CA MET A 1 9.66 -0.01 -36.92
C MET A 1 9.20 -1.25 -36.16
N LEU A 2 9.31 -1.23 -34.83
CA LEU A 2 8.77 -2.30 -34.01
C LEU A 2 7.24 -2.27 -34.16
N SER A 3 6.63 -3.42 -34.46
CA SER A 3 5.16 -3.55 -34.53
C SER A 3 4.56 -3.03 -33.22
N PRO A 4 3.42 -2.30 -33.26
CA PRO A 4 2.77 -1.79 -32.07
C PRO A 4 2.36 -2.98 -31.18
N GLN A 5 3.18 -3.25 -30.16
CA GLN A 5 2.97 -4.40 -29.28
C GLN A 5 1.75 -4.13 -28.42
N THR A 6 0.67 -4.84 -28.68
CA THR A 6 -0.45 -4.92 -27.74
C THR A 6 -0.07 -5.88 -26.62
N ILE A 7 -0.21 -5.46 -25.37
CA ILE A 7 0.05 -6.36 -24.24
C ILE A 7 -0.98 -7.49 -24.19
N SER A 8 -0.56 -8.72 -23.84
CA SER A 8 -1.45 -9.87 -23.73
C SER A 8 -2.05 -10.00 -22.33
N TYR A 9 -3.21 -10.67 -22.21
CA TYR A 9 -3.77 -11.03 -20.90
C TYR A 9 -2.80 -11.90 -20.09
N LYS A 10 -2.12 -12.85 -20.76
CA LYS A 10 -1.12 -13.74 -20.14
C LYS A 10 -0.01 -12.93 -19.49
N THR A 11 0.56 -11.96 -20.20
CA THR A 11 1.63 -11.09 -19.67
C THR A 11 1.17 -10.27 -18.45
N LEU A 12 -0.07 -9.77 -18.47
CA LEU A 12 -0.63 -9.03 -17.34
C LEU A 12 -0.79 -9.92 -16.11
N LEU A 13 -1.28 -11.16 -16.29
CA LEU A 13 -1.42 -12.14 -15.22
C LEU A 13 -0.06 -12.57 -14.66
N GLU A 14 0.91 -12.86 -15.52
CA GLU A 14 2.28 -13.22 -15.12
C GLU A 14 2.96 -12.12 -14.30
N LYS A 15 2.66 -10.86 -14.61
CA LYS A 15 3.16 -9.72 -13.82
C LYS A 15 2.37 -9.47 -12.54
N ALA A 16 1.04 -9.70 -12.53
CA ALA A 16 0.19 -9.46 -11.38
C ALA A 16 0.38 -10.51 -10.28
N TRP A 17 0.54 -11.77 -10.64
CA TRP A 17 0.66 -12.87 -9.69
C TRP A 17 1.77 -12.71 -8.64
N PRO A 18 3.02 -12.36 -9.00
CA PRO A 18 4.06 -12.12 -8.01
C PRO A 18 3.75 -10.95 -7.07
N ILE A 19 3.08 -9.91 -7.57
CA ILE A 19 2.69 -8.75 -6.76
C ILE A 19 1.61 -9.13 -5.76
N ILE A 20 0.61 -9.91 -6.20
CA ILE A 20 -0.46 -10.40 -5.31
C ILE A 20 0.13 -11.25 -4.19
N LEU A 21 1.06 -12.16 -4.50
CA LEU A 21 1.74 -12.98 -3.49
C LEU A 21 2.58 -12.13 -2.54
N ALA A 22 3.31 -11.13 -3.06
CA ALA A 22 4.10 -10.22 -2.25
C ALA A 22 3.21 -9.46 -1.25
N ASN A 23 2.09 -8.90 -1.71
CA ASN A 23 1.14 -8.18 -0.87
C ASN A 23 0.46 -9.11 0.16
N ALA A 24 0.04 -10.31 -0.25
CA ALA A 24 -0.59 -11.27 0.63
C ALA A 24 0.37 -11.82 1.71
N SER A 25 1.68 -11.73 1.52
CA SER A 25 2.68 -12.15 2.52
C SER A 25 2.80 -11.17 3.69
N VAL A 26 2.37 -9.92 3.53
CA VAL A 26 2.51 -8.88 4.59
C VAL A 26 1.66 -9.20 5.83
N PRO A 27 0.36 -9.54 5.73
CA PRO A 27 -0.43 -9.93 6.91
C PRO A 27 0.09 -11.19 7.60
N LEU A 28 0.71 -12.11 6.83
CA LEU A 28 1.29 -13.33 7.39
C LEU A 28 2.44 -13.03 8.34
N LEU A 29 3.22 -11.98 8.08
CA LEU A 29 4.30 -11.55 8.96
C LEU A 29 3.76 -11.16 10.34
N GLY A 30 2.76 -10.26 10.41
CA GLY A 30 2.16 -9.87 11.67
C GLY A 30 1.51 -11.05 12.44
N LEU A 31 1.00 -12.05 11.72
CA LEU A 31 0.51 -13.28 12.34
C LEU A 31 1.66 -14.09 12.97
N VAL A 32 2.80 -14.19 12.28
CA VAL A 32 3.99 -14.92 12.80
C VAL A 32 4.54 -14.20 14.03
N ASP A 33 4.72 -12.88 13.99
CA ASP A 33 5.19 -12.08 15.15
C ASP A 33 4.31 -12.33 16.37
N THR A 34 2.98 -12.27 16.18
CA THR A 34 1.99 -12.55 17.23
C THR A 34 2.06 -13.98 17.72
N THR A 35 2.29 -14.95 16.84
CA THR A 35 2.40 -16.37 17.20
C THR A 35 3.67 -16.65 17.96
N VAL A 36 4.81 -16.11 17.53
CA VAL A 36 6.09 -16.27 18.23
C VAL A 36 5.98 -15.73 19.67
N ILE A 37 5.54 -14.49 19.82
CA ILE A 37 5.38 -13.88 21.14
C ILE A 37 4.26 -14.52 21.97
N GLY A 38 3.17 -14.92 21.35
CA GLY A 38 2.06 -15.56 22.05
C GLY A 38 2.43 -16.91 22.67
N ASN A 39 3.45 -17.59 22.12
CA ASN A 39 3.92 -18.88 22.66
C ASN A 39 5.12 -18.76 23.61
N ILE A 40 5.92 -17.71 23.52
CA ILE A 40 7.20 -17.61 24.21
C ILE A 40 7.27 -16.40 25.14
N GLY A 41 6.58 -15.30 24.78
CA GLY A 41 6.59 -14.04 25.50
C GLY A 41 5.56 -13.96 26.62
N THR A 42 5.48 -12.77 27.22
CA THR A 42 4.49 -12.42 28.24
C THR A 42 3.27 -11.71 27.61
N ALA A 43 2.17 -11.61 28.38
CA ALA A 43 1.01 -10.81 27.97
C ALA A 43 1.38 -9.34 27.73
N GLN A 44 2.36 -8.82 28.47
CA GLN A 44 2.88 -7.46 28.29
C GLN A 44 3.60 -7.30 26.94
N ASP A 45 4.41 -8.29 26.54
CA ASP A 45 5.09 -8.29 25.25
C ASP A 45 4.09 -8.30 24.09
N LEU A 46 3.06 -9.15 24.19
CA LEU A 46 2.00 -9.23 23.17
C LEU A 46 1.25 -7.90 23.03
N GLY A 47 0.88 -7.27 24.16
CA GLY A 47 0.24 -5.95 24.15
C GLY A 47 1.16 -4.86 23.60
N ALA A 48 2.45 -4.91 23.93
CA ALA A 48 3.44 -3.95 23.44
C ALA A 48 3.64 -4.04 21.92
N ILE A 49 3.71 -5.25 21.36
CA ILE A 49 3.81 -5.46 19.90
C ILE A 49 2.55 -4.95 19.21
N ALA A 50 1.36 -5.22 19.76
CA ALA A 50 0.11 -4.72 19.20
C ALA A 50 0.09 -3.18 19.13
N PHE A 51 0.52 -2.49 20.20
CA PHE A 51 0.66 -1.02 20.21
C PHE A 51 1.71 -0.55 19.21
N GLY A 52 2.88 -1.20 19.20
CA GLY A 52 3.95 -0.87 18.26
C GLY A 52 3.52 -1.04 16.81
N ALA A 53 2.91 -2.17 16.47
CA ALA A 53 2.40 -2.45 15.13
C ALA A 53 1.36 -1.40 14.68
N LEU A 54 0.46 -0.99 15.57
CA LEU A 54 -0.52 0.05 15.31
C LEU A 54 0.16 1.39 14.98
N ILE A 55 1.08 1.84 15.84
CA ILE A 55 1.81 3.11 15.66
C ILE A 55 2.56 3.12 14.34
N PHE A 56 3.37 2.09 14.05
CA PHE A 56 4.17 2.04 12.84
C PHE A 56 3.34 1.84 11.57
N SER A 57 2.23 1.12 11.66
CA SER A 57 1.29 1.01 10.53
C SER A 57 0.74 2.38 10.14
N PHE A 58 0.29 3.19 11.11
CA PHE A 58 -0.17 4.55 10.84
C PHE A 58 0.94 5.43 10.28
N VAL A 59 2.13 5.40 10.87
CA VAL A 59 3.28 6.18 10.42
C VAL A 59 3.65 5.81 9.00
N TYR A 60 3.90 4.54 8.71
CA TYR A 60 4.42 4.12 7.40
C TYR A 60 3.37 4.12 6.28
N TRP A 61 2.09 3.93 6.60
CA TRP A 61 1.04 3.97 5.58
C TRP A 61 0.97 5.34 4.88
N GLY A 62 1.19 6.42 5.64
CA GLY A 62 1.30 7.76 5.09
C GLY A 62 2.44 7.92 4.07
N PHE A 63 3.51 7.12 4.15
CA PHE A 63 4.68 7.20 3.27
C PHE A 63 4.64 6.28 2.05
N GLY A 64 3.54 5.55 1.84
CA GLY A 64 3.34 4.72 0.64
C GLY A 64 3.47 5.48 -0.69
N PHE A 65 3.38 6.80 -0.67
CA PHE A 65 3.61 7.67 -1.82
C PHE A 65 5.03 7.52 -2.41
N LEU A 66 6.04 7.19 -1.59
CA LEU A 66 7.42 6.95 -2.08
C LEU A 66 7.46 5.81 -3.11
N ARG A 67 6.74 4.73 -2.86
CA ARG A 67 6.61 3.64 -3.83
C ARG A 67 5.88 4.11 -5.09
N MET A 68 4.71 4.69 -4.92
CA MET A 68 3.82 5.09 -6.03
C MET A 68 4.47 6.14 -6.92
N GLY A 69 5.06 7.21 -6.34
CA GLY A 69 5.77 8.24 -7.08
C GLY A 69 6.96 7.70 -7.83
N THR A 70 7.78 6.87 -7.19
CA THR A 70 8.94 6.23 -7.85
C THR A 70 8.48 5.36 -9.02
N THR A 71 7.41 4.57 -8.87
CA THR A 71 6.86 3.71 -9.92
C THR A 71 6.52 4.50 -11.18
N GLY A 72 5.72 5.56 -11.07
CA GLY A 72 5.25 6.33 -12.22
C GLY A 72 6.40 6.97 -13.01
N PHE A 73 7.31 7.67 -12.31
CA PHE A 73 8.44 8.33 -12.97
C PHE A 73 9.44 7.33 -13.56
N ALA A 74 9.75 6.23 -12.85
CA ALA A 74 10.65 5.20 -13.35
C ALA A 74 10.09 4.49 -14.59
N ALA A 75 8.79 4.15 -14.58
CA ALA A 75 8.13 3.51 -15.72
C ALA A 75 8.14 4.41 -16.97
N GLN A 76 7.91 5.72 -16.81
CA GLN A 76 7.97 6.67 -17.92
C GLN A 76 9.40 6.82 -18.47
N ALA A 77 10.40 6.92 -17.60
CA ALA A 77 11.79 7.02 -18.00
C ALA A 77 12.27 5.74 -18.73
N ASP A 78 11.91 4.57 -18.20
CA ASP A 78 12.24 3.28 -18.82
C ASP A 78 11.54 3.13 -20.19
N GLY A 79 10.26 3.50 -20.28
CA GLY A 79 9.53 3.51 -21.55
C GLY A 79 10.10 4.46 -22.57
N ALA A 80 10.68 5.58 -22.17
CA ALA A 80 11.38 6.53 -23.04
C ALA A 80 12.78 6.05 -23.45
N GLY A 81 13.29 4.95 -22.86
CA GLY A 81 14.65 4.47 -23.07
C GLY A 81 15.72 5.32 -22.35
N ASP A 82 15.33 6.26 -21.49
CA ASP A 82 16.25 7.13 -20.74
C ASP A 82 16.74 6.44 -19.46
N GLN A 83 17.73 5.57 -19.60
CA GLN A 83 18.31 4.83 -18.47
C GLN A 83 19.03 5.73 -17.46
N GLU A 84 19.53 6.89 -17.89
CA GLU A 84 20.08 7.89 -16.95
C GLU A 84 18.99 8.48 -16.07
N GLU A 85 17.79 8.77 -16.65
CA GLU A 85 16.66 9.28 -15.85
C GLU A 85 16.12 8.22 -14.90
N VAL A 86 16.07 6.94 -15.30
CA VAL A 86 15.71 5.83 -14.39
C VAL A 86 16.60 5.84 -13.14
N ARG A 87 17.93 5.97 -13.32
CA ARG A 87 18.91 6.05 -12.21
C ARG A 87 18.77 7.34 -11.41
N ALA A 88 18.46 8.45 -12.07
CA ALA A 88 18.22 9.73 -11.41
C ALA A 88 16.94 9.69 -10.54
N VAL A 89 15.85 9.07 -11.04
CA VAL A 89 14.61 8.85 -10.27
C VAL A 89 14.90 8.01 -9.03
N LEU A 90 15.65 6.90 -9.18
CA LEU A 90 16.06 6.07 -8.03
C LEU A 90 16.81 6.90 -6.98
N ALA A 91 17.83 7.63 -7.41
CA ALA A 91 18.67 8.40 -6.49
C ALA A 91 17.86 9.50 -5.77
N ARG A 92 17.00 10.24 -6.50
CA ARG A 92 16.14 11.26 -5.90
C ARG A 92 15.15 10.64 -4.89
N SER A 93 14.57 9.49 -5.22
CA SER A 93 13.63 8.78 -4.34
C SER A 93 14.32 8.25 -3.09
N LEU A 94 15.55 7.71 -3.20
CA LEU A 94 16.34 7.28 -2.06
C LEU A 94 16.78 8.46 -1.17
N LEU A 95 17.21 9.57 -1.75
CA LEU A 95 17.54 10.78 -0.99
C LEU A 95 16.34 11.29 -0.20
N LEU A 96 15.15 11.30 -0.83
CA LEU A 96 13.91 11.68 -0.16
C LEU A 96 13.55 10.68 0.96
N ALA A 97 13.66 9.38 0.70
CA ALA A 97 13.39 8.32 1.67
C ALA A 97 14.31 8.40 2.89
N ILE A 98 15.61 8.57 2.67
CA ILE A 98 16.59 8.74 3.75
C ILE A 98 16.30 10.03 4.54
N GLY A 99 16.06 11.14 3.84
CA GLY A 99 15.75 12.42 4.49
C GLY A 99 14.52 12.34 5.37
N LEU A 100 13.42 11.73 4.87
CA LEU A 100 12.19 11.53 5.64
C LEU A 100 12.38 10.52 6.78
N GLY A 101 13.12 9.44 6.56
CA GLY A 101 13.42 8.47 7.62
C GLY A 101 14.24 9.07 8.75
N LEU A 102 15.26 9.87 8.42
CA LEU A 102 16.03 10.62 9.42
C LEU A 102 15.15 11.66 10.15
N PHE A 103 14.25 12.32 9.44
CA PHE A 103 13.29 13.24 10.03
C PHE A 103 12.36 12.54 11.03
N LEU A 104 11.90 11.32 10.73
CA LEU A 104 11.13 10.50 11.68
C LEU A 104 11.94 10.16 12.94
N ILE A 105 13.23 9.82 12.78
CA ILE A 105 14.13 9.58 13.92
C ILE A 105 14.29 10.86 14.75
N LEU A 106 14.46 12.02 14.14
CA LEU A 106 14.54 13.30 14.86
C LEU A 106 13.24 13.61 15.61
N LEU A 107 12.10 13.27 15.05
CA LEU A 107 10.78 13.46 15.66
C LEU A 107 10.34 12.28 16.55
N GLN A 108 11.20 11.31 16.83
CA GLN A 108 10.82 10.13 17.62
C GLN A 108 10.19 10.47 18.97
N TRP A 109 10.70 11.50 19.66
CA TRP A 109 10.19 11.89 20.96
C TRP A 109 8.75 12.48 20.90
N PRO A 110 8.43 13.50 20.09
CA PRO A 110 7.07 13.99 19.97
C PRO A 110 6.10 12.93 19.39
N ILE A 111 6.53 12.09 18.45
CA ILE A 111 5.72 10.97 17.93
C ILE A 111 5.38 9.99 19.05
N LYS A 112 6.38 9.61 19.84
CA LYS A 112 6.22 8.73 21.00
C LYS A 112 5.24 9.30 22.00
N GLN A 113 5.38 10.57 22.39
CA GLN A 113 4.47 11.21 23.32
C GLN A 113 3.03 11.27 22.77
N ALA A 114 2.85 11.71 21.53
CA ALA A 114 1.54 11.80 20.90
C ALA A 114 0.86 10.42 20.81
N ALA A 115 1.60 9.38 20.38
CA ALA A 115 1.08 8.02 20.25
C ALA A 115 0.62 7.47 21.59
N PHE A 116 1.46 7.57 22.64
CA PHE A 116 1.14 7.00 23.97
C PHE A 116 0.15 7.85 24.76
N SER A 117 -0.07 9.11 24.43
CA SER A 117 -1.18 9.90 24.99
C SER A 117 -2.55 9.52 24.42
N MET A 118 -2.59 8.89 23.25
CA MET A 118 -3.82 8.43 22.60
C MET A 118 -4.13 6.95 22.88
N LEU A 119 -3.15 6.16 23.29
CA LEU A 119 -3.28 4.75 23.58
C LEU A 119 -3.34 4.56 25.10
N SER A 120 -4.41 3.91 25.57
CA SER A 120 -4.58 3.60 26.99
C SER A 120 -4.23 2.14 27.25
N GLY A 121 -3.10 1.90 27.89
CA GLY A 121 -2.65 0.57 28.32
C GLY A 121 -2.32 0.54 29.82
N SER A 122 -2.01 -0.64 30.35
CA SER A 122 -1.40 -0.73 31.67
C SER A 122 0.02 -0.15 31.63
N GLU A 123 0.48 0.41 32.73
CA GLU A 123 1.82 1.00 32.83
C GLU A 123 2.93 0.03 32.39
N SER A 124 2.76 -1.27 32.69
CA SER A 124 3.70 -2.32 32.30
C SER A 124 3.73 -2.53 30.77
N VAL A 125 2.59 -2.56 30.09
CA VAL A 125 2.49 -2.68 28.62
C VAL A 125 3.06 -1.44 27.95
N GLU A 126 2.73 -0.25 28.43
CA GLU A 126 3.24 1.00 27.87
C GLU A 126 4.76 1.10 27.96
N LYS A 127 5.37 0.69 29.08
CA LYS A 127 6.82 0.68 29.25
C LYS A 127 7.52 -0.22 28.22
N VAL A 128 7.01 -1.43 28.00
CA VAL A 128 7.56 -2.36 27.00
C VAL A 128 7.33 -1.82 25.58
N ALA A 129 6.15 -1.28 25.29
CA ALA A 129 5.82 -0.69 23.99
C ALA A 129 6.69 0.55 23.67
N GLN A 130 7.01 1.36 24.68
CA GLN A 130 7.94 2.49 24.51
C GLN A 130 9.37 2.02 24.18
N SER A 131 9.81 0.92 24.77
CA SER A 131 11.10 0.31 24.47
C SER A 131 11.11 -0.26 23.04
N TYR A 132 10.07 -1.00 22.68
CA TYR A 132 9.83 -1.49 21.30
C TYR A 132 9.89 -0.34 20.28
N PHE A 133 9.14 0.74 20.51
CA PHE A 133 9.14 1.91 19.65
C PHE A 133 10.54 2.51 19.48
N SER A 134 11.29 2.66 20.59
CA SER A 134 12.61 3.28 20.58
C SER A 134 13.66 2.47 19.80
N ILE A 135 13.49 1.16 19.68
CA ILE A 135 14.31 0.29 18.82
C ILE A 135 13.80 0.38 17.37
N ARG A 136 12.50 0.19 17.18
CA ARG A 136 11.87 0.02 15.88
C ARG A 136 11.99 1.27 14.98
N ILE A 137 12.04 2.47 15.56
CA ILE A 137 12.16 3.74 14.83
C ILE A 137 13.45 3.85 14.00
N TRP A 138 14.52 3.16 14.41
CA TRP A 138 15.78 3.11 13.66
C TRP A 138 15.69 2.34 12.33
N GLY A 139 14.62 1.59 12.12
CA GLY A 139 14.25 0.99 10.84
C GLY A 139 13.59 1.97 9.86
N ALA A 140 13.13 3.15 10.31
CA ALA A 140 12.38 4.06 9.46
C ALA A 140 13.09 4.43 8.13
N PRO A 141 14.37 4.79 8.09
CA PRO A 141 15.05 5.05 6.82
C PRO A 141 15.09 3.82 5.92
N ALA A 142 15.29 2.62 6.49
CA ALA A 142 15.32 1.37 5.73
C ALA A 142 13.95 1.02 5.14
N THR A 143 12.87 1.14 5.91
CA THR A 143 11.50 0.93 5.43
C THR A 143 11.16 1.88 4.27
N LEU A 144 11.47 3.17 4.41
CA LEU A 144 11.19 4.16 3.38
C LEU A 144 12.06 3.95 2.12
N CYS A 145 13.34 3.56 2.27
CA CYS A 145 14.18 3.17 1.15
C CYS A 145 13.62 1.93 0.44
N THR A 146 13.12 0.94 1.19
CA THR A 146 12.49 -0.25 0.63
C THR A 146 11.27 0.13 -0.23
N PHE A 147 10.45 1.10 0.20
CA PHE A 147 9.35 1.61 -0.63
C PHE A 147 9.83 2.18 -1.96
N ALA A 148 10.90 3.00 -1.95
CA ALA A 148 11.47 3.56 -3.18
C ALA A 148 12.05 2.47 -4.10
N LEU A 149 12.78 1.48 -3.53
CA LEU A 149 13.36 0.35 -4.28
C LEU A 149 12.26 -0.53 -4.89
N MET A 150 11.22 -0.87 -4.13
CA MET A 150 10.06 -1.62 -4.64
C MET A 150 9.30 -0.83 -5.71
N GLY A 151 9.16 0.49 -5.54
CA GLY A 151 8.58 1.37 -6.54
C GLY A 151 9.33 1.32 -7.87
N LEU A 152 10.66 1.32 -7.83
CA LEU A 152 11.49 1.16 -9.02
C LEU A 152 11.26 -0.22 -9.68
N LEU A 153 11.28 -1.31 -8.92
CA LEU A 153 11.06 -2.66 -9.45
C LEU A 153 9.70 -2.79 -10.14
N ILE A 154 8.65 -2.21 -9.56
CA ILE A 154 7.32 -2.15 -10.18
C ILE A 154 7.39 -1.31 -11.47
N GLY A 155 7.99 -0.12 -11.43
CA GLY A 155 8.12 0.77 -12.58
C GLY A 155 8.84 0.11 -13.76
N LEU A 156 9.87 -0.66 -13.49
CA LEU A 156 10.59 -1.46 -14.48
C LEU A 156 9.84 -2.74 -14.92
N GLY A 157 8.69 -3.03 -14.35
CA GLY A 157 7.90 -4.23 -14.63
C GLY A 157 8.51 -5.53 -14.10
N ASN A 158 9.45 -5.47 -13.16
CA ASN A 158 10.17 -6.61 -12.57
C ASN A 158 9.45 -7.17 -11.35
N SER A 159 8.19 -7.60 -11.51
CA SER A 159 7.34 -8.12 -10.43
C SER A 159 7.92 -9.37 -9.75
N GLY A 160 8.66 -10.21 -10.46
CA GLY A 160 9.34 -11.36 -9.87
C GLY A 160 10.43 -10.96 -8.88
N GLN A 161 11.23 -9.95 -9.19
CA GLN A 161 12.24 -9.43 -8.26
C GLN A 161 11.58 -8.75 -7.05
N LEU A 162 10.46 -8.07 -7.24
CA LEU A 162 9.66 -7.52 -6.13
C LEU A 162 9.26 -8.62 -5.14
N LEU A 163 8.73 -9.74 -5.65
CA LEU A 163 8.35 -10.90 -4.82
C LEU A 163 9.56 -11.45 -4.05
N ILE A 164 10.71 -11.60 -4.72
CA ILE A 164 11.94 -12.09 -4.07
C ILE A 164 12.36 -11.16 -2.93
N VAL A 165 12.34 -9.84 -3.14
CA VAL A 165 12.67 -8.85 -2.08
C VAL A 165 11.69 -8.94 -0.92
N GLN A 166 10.38 -9.08 -1.19
CA GLN A 166 9.38 -9.21 -0.15
C GLN A 166 9.51 -10.52 0.65
N LEU A 167 9.76 -11.63 -0.04
CA LEU A 167 9.99 -12.92 0.62
C LEU A 167 11.29 -12.93 1.43
N PHE A 168 12.34 -12.25 0.96
CA PHE A 168 13.57 -12.07 1.71
C PHE A 168 13.33 -11.28 3.00
N LEU A 169 12.62 -10.15 2.91
CA LEU A 169 12.26 -9.33 4.08
C LEU A 169 11.49 -10.15 5.12
N ASN A 170 10.40 -10.79 4.69
CA ASN A 170 9.54 -11.54 5.59
C ASN A 170 10.24 -12.78 6.15
N GLY A 171 10.97 -13.52 5.31
CA GLY A 171 11.68 -14.72 5.73
C GLY A 171 12.81 -14.42 6.72
N LEU A 172 13.60 -13.37 6.46
CA LEU A 172 14.67 -12.96 7.37
C LEU A 172 14.11 -12.43 8.68
N ASN A 173 13.02 -11.66 8.62
CA ASN A 173 12.35 -11.17 9.83
C ASN A 173 11.88 -12.33 10.72
N ILE A 174 11.15 -13.32 10.15
CA ILE A 174 10.70 -14.52 10.87
C ILE A 174 11.88 -15.25 11.55
N ILE A 175 12.98 -15.44 10.82
CA ILE A 175 14.16 -16.12 11.37
C ILE A 175 14.74 -15.34 12.54
N LEU A 176 14.86 -14.01 12.41
CA LEU A 176 15.41 -13.17 13.46
C LEU A 176 14.47 -13.04 14.67
N ASP A 177 13.16 -13.03 14.46
CA ASP A 177 12.18 -13.00 15.55
C ASP A 177 12.22 -14.29 16.36
N ILE A 178 12.29 -15.45 15.70
CA ILE A 178 12.50 -16.73 16.39
C ILE A 178 13.83 -16.73 17.14
N TRP A 179 14.88 -16.17 16.56
CA TRP A 179 16.20 -16.13 17.19
C TRP A 179 16.23 -15.20 18.40
N PHE A 180 15.81 -13.93 18.23
CA PHE A 180 15.92 -12.93 19.31
C PHE A 180 14.83 -13.09 20.38
N ALA A 181 13.58 -13.29 19.97
CA ALA A 181 12.50 -13.44 20.93
C ALA A 181 12.38 -14.87 21.46
N GLY A 182 12.65 -15.89 20.60
CA GLY A 182 12.56 -17.28 20.97
C GLY A 182 13.79 -17.79 21.75
N PHE A 183 14.97 -17.80 21.09
CA PHE A 183 16.18 -18.38 21.69
C PHE A 183 16.86 -17.49 22.74
N LEU A 184 16.89 -16.18 22.50
CA LEU A 184 17.53 -15.22 23.41
C LEU A 184 16.56 -14.66 24.45
N GLU A 185 15.28 -14.96 24.36
CA GLU A 185 14.22 -14.54 25.30
C GLU A 185 14.14 -13.01 25.48
N TRP A 186 14.43 -12.23 24.41
CA TRP A 186 14.39 -10.76 24.47
C TRP A 186 12.98 -10.19 24.30
N GLY A 187 11.95 -11.03 24.22
CA GLY A 187 10.55 -10.61 24.14
C GLY A 187 10.26 -9.62 23.00
N ALA A 188 9.44 -8.62 23.29
CA ALA A 188 9.07 -7.59 22.31
C ALA A 188 10.27 -6.79 21.77
N GLN A 189 11.32 -6.59 22.57
CA GLN A 189 12.52 -5.89 22.11
C GLN A 189 13.27 -6.70 21.05
N GLY A 190 13.29 -8.03 21.19
CA GLY A 190 13.86 -8.95 20.21
C GLY A 190 13.15 -8.88 18.87
N ILE A 191 11.83 -8.84 18.85
CA ILE A 191 11.01 -8.64 17.63
C ILE A 191 11.33 -7.29 16.98
N ALA A 192 11.38 -6.20 17.77
CA ALA A 192 11.72 -4.88 17.24
C ALA A 192 13.09 -4.86 16.57
N LEU A 193 14.10 -5.46 17.21
CA LEU A 193 15.46 -5.52 16.68
C LEU A 193 15.56 -6.42 15.45
N GLY A 194 14.90 -7.58 15.47
CA GLY A 194 14.82 -8.51 14.33
C GLY A 194 14.26 -7.81 13.08
N THR A 195 13.17 -7.07 13.26
CA THR A 195 12.56 -6.31 12.17
C THR A 195 13.49 -5.22 11.63
N VAL A 196 14.15 -4.44 12.49
CA VAL A 196 15.10 -3.39 12.06
C VAL A 196 16.26 -4.00 11.25
N ILE A 197 16.83 -5.11 11.71
CA ILE A 197 17.92 -5.80 10.99
C ILE A 197 17.42 -6.34 9.65
N ALA A 198 16.24 -6.95 9.61
CA ALA A 198 15.65 -7.47 8.38
C ALA A 198 15.40 -6.35 7.36
N GLU A 199 14.92 -5.18 7.78
CA GLU A 199 14.70 -4.02 6.90
C GLU A 199 16.01 -3.49 6.31
N TRP A 200 17.05 -3.28 7.11
CA TRP A 200 18.36 -2.83 6.61
C TRP A 200 19.02 -3.86 5.69
N ALA A 201 18.96 -5.14 6.04
CA ALA A 201 19.44 -6.22 5.17
C ALA A 201 18.68 -6.25 3.83
N THR A 202 17.37 -5.99 3.87
CA THR A 202 16.53 -5.92 2.67
C THR A 202 16.90 -4.75 1.78
N VAL A 203 17.21 -3.58 2.34
CA VAL A 203 17.72 -2.45 1.55
C VAL A 203 19.01 -2.83 0.84
N ALA A 204 19.95 -3.47 1.55
CA ALA A 204 21.23 -3.92 0.94
C ALA A 204 20.97 -4.95 -0.17
N PHE A 205 20.14 -5.96 0.10
CA PHE A 205 19.80 -7.01 -0.86
C PHE A 205 19.10 -6.45 -2.11
N ALA A 206 18.06 -5.65 -1.93
CA ALA A 206 17.31 -5.03 -3.04
C ALA A 206 18.20 -4.08 -3.85
N SER A 207 19.10 -3.33 -3.18
CA SER A 207 20.07 -2.45 -3.88
C SER A 207 21.01 -3.24 -4.76
N VAL A 208 21.51 -4.40 -4.31
CA VAL A 208 22.35 -5.29 -5.11
C VAL A 208 21.60 -5.85 -6.33
N LEU A 209 20.34 -6.27 -6.15
CA LEU A 209 19.50 -6.75 -7.25
C LEU A 209 19.27 -5.66 -8.30
N ILE A 210 18.88 -4.47 -7.85
CA ILE A 210 18.62 -3.33 -8.74
C ILE A 210 19.91 -2.87 -9.43
N PHE A 211 21.03 -2.80 -8.72
CA PHE A 211 22.31 -2.46 -9.32
C PHE A 211 22.68 -3.44 -10.44
N ARG A 212 22.54 -4.74 -10.21
CA ARG A 212 22.78 -5.78 -11.23
C ARG A 212 21.83 -5.64 -12.42
N GLU A 213 20.56 -5.37 -12.17
CA GLU A 213 19.54 -5.17 -13.21
C GLU A 213 19.86 -3.96 -14.09
N LEU A 214 20.13 -2.81 -13.49
CA LEU A 214 20.43 -1.56 -14.21
C LEU A 214 21.78 -1.63 -14.94
N SER A 215 22.77 -2.34 -14.40
CA SER A 215 24.05 -2.54 -15.05
C SER A 215 23.99 -3.46 -16.27
N ARG A 216 22.99 -4.37 -16.33
CA ARG A 216 22.77 -5.23 -17.50
C ARG A 216 22.09 -4.51 -18.66
N ARG A 217 21.33 -3.44 -18.37
CA ARG A 217 20.51 -2.77 -19.39
C ARG A 217 21.30 -1.85 -20.29
N GLU A 218 22.45 -1.35 -19.84
CA GLU A 218 23.30 -0.46 -20.65
C GLU A 218 24.76 -0.56 -20.23
N ILE A 219 25.65 -0.63 -21.24
CA ILE A 219 27.08 -0.41 -21.04
C ILE A 219 27.27 1.12 -21.02
N CYS A 220 27.15 1.71 -19.84
CA CYS A 220 27.27 3.17 -19.70
C CYS A 220 28.72 3.57 -19.49
N GLU A 221 29.23 4.47 -20.32
CA GLU A 221 30.54 5.15 -20.12
C GLU A 221 30.46 6.16 -18.95
N THR A 222 29.25 6.42 -18.41
CA THR A 222 28.99 7.40 -17.33
C THR A 222 28.89 6.75 -15.96
N ALA A 223 29.14 7.53 -14.91
CA ALA A 223 28.93 7.09 -13.52
C ALA A 223 27.49 6.57 -13.29
N PHE A 224 27.35 5.52 -12.47
CA PHE A 224 26.06 4.88 -12.17
C PHE A 224 24.99 5.90 -11.77
N PHE A 225 25.32 6.88 -10.93
CA PHE A 225 24.44 7.98 -10.59
C PHE A 225 24.79 9.24 -11.43
N PRO A 226 23.85 9.75 -12.26
CA PRO A 226 24.06 10.90 -13.12
C PRO A 226 24.01 12.21 -12.33
N ILE A 227 25.14 12.66 -11.78
CA ILE A 227 25.23 13.85 -10.91
C ILE A 227 24.66 15.10 -11.60
N LYS A 228 24.82 15.23 -12.92
CA LYS A 228 24.27 16.37 -13.67
C LYS A 228 22.74 16.41 -13.58
N LYS A 229 22.06 15.28 -13.76
CA LYS A 229 20.59 15.17 -13.64
C LYS A 229 20.12 15.32 -12.19
N LEU A 230 20.93 14.92 -11.20
CA LEU A 230 20.59 15.09 -9.78
C LEU A 230 20.64 16.55 -9.34
N ARG A 231 21.48 17.39 -9.93
CA ARG A 231 21.57 18.83 -9.67
C ARG A 231 20.40 19.62 -10.27
N ASP A 232 19.70 19.04 -11.24
CA ASP A 232 18.52 19.69 -11.82
C ASP A 232 17.35 19.69 -10.82
N ARG A 233 16.98 20.89 -10.38
CA ARG A 233 15.89 21.12 -9.41
C ARG A 233 14.51 20.83 -9.97
N GLY A 234 14.30 21.00 -11.27
CA GLY A 234 12.99 20.84 -11.91
C GLY A 234 12.39 19.46 -11.70
N PRO A 235 13.06 18.37 -12.12
CA PRO A 235 12.58 17.00 -11.91
C PRO A 235 12.46 16.64 -10.42
N PHE A 236 13.34 17.14 -9.55
CA PHE A 236 13.22 16.89 -8.10
C PHE A 236 11.97 17.54 -7.50
N VAL A 237 11.68 18.80 -7.83
CA VAL A 237 10.47 19.50 -7.37
C VAL A 237 9.21 18.81 -7.93
N LYS A 238 9.25 18.34 -9.17
CA LYS A 238 8.15 17.59 -9.78
C LYS A 238 7.88 16.28 -9.03
N LEU A 239 8.92 15.53 -8.68
CA LEU A 239 8.82 14.31 -7.88
C LEU A 239 8.25 14.60 -6.48
N LEU A 240 8.75 15.66 -5.82
CA LEU A 240 8.30 16.06 -4.49
C LEU A 240 6.82 16.49 -4.51
N SER A 241 6.42 17.29 -5.50
CA SER A 241 5.02 17.71 -5.67
C SER A 241 4.10 16.52 -5.92
N ALA A 242 4.49 15.58 -6.78
CA ALA A 242 3.73 14.38 -7.04
C ALA A 242 3.57 13.51 -5.78
N ASN A 243 4.65 13.33 -5.03
CA ASN A 243 4.62 12.62 -3.76
C ASN A 243 3.71 13.29 -2.73
N ALA A 244 3.72 14.63 -2.65
CA ALA A 244 2.82 15.37 -1.76
C ALA A 244 1.33 15.19 -2.16
N ASP A 245 1.01 15.23 -3.46
CA ASP A 245 -0.34 14.98 -3.96
C ASP A 245 -0.83 13.57 -3.59
N ILE A 246 0.02 12.54 -3.78
CA ILE A 246 -0.29 11.16 -3.43
C ILE A 246 -0.44 11.01 -1.91
N MET A 247 0.40 11.68 -1.12
CA MET A 247 0.29 11.68 0.34
C MET A 247 -1.06 12.24 0.80
N ILE A 248 -1.47 13.40 0.28
CA ILE A 248 -2.77 14.00 0.63
C ILE A 248 -3.91 13.06 0.28
N ARG A 249 -3.90 12.46 -0.92
CA ARG A 249 -4.88 11.46 -1.34
C ARG A 249 -4.91 10.27 -0.37
N THR A 250 -3.75 9.77 0.04
CA THR A 250 -3.64 8.62 0.96
C THR A 250 -4.16 8.97 2.35
N LEU A 251 -3.84 10.15 2.88
CA LEU A 251 -4.37 10.62 4.17
C LEU A 251 -5.89 10.76 4.15
N ILE A 252 -6.48 11.22 3.05
CA ILE A 252 -7.94 11.28 2.86
C ILE A 252 -8.54 9.86 2.91
N LEU A 253 -7.90 8.89 2.26
CA LEU A 253 -8.35 7.49 2.28
C LEU A 253 -8.30 6.92 3.70
N VAL A 254 -7.19 7.10 4.40
CA VAL A 254 -7.02 6.67 5.81
C VAL A 254 -8.07 7.30 6.70
N PHE A 255 -8.29 8.62 6.56
CA PHE A 255 -9.32 9.33 7.29
C PHE A 255 -10.73 8.76 7.05
N SER A 256 -11.04 8.39 5.81
CA SER A 256 -12.35 7.82 5.47
C SER A 256 -12.61 6.50 6.19
N PHE A 257 -11.62 5.61 6.24
CA PHE A 257 -11.70 4.35 6.98
C PHE A 257 -11.74 4.58 8.50
N ALA A 258 -10.93 5.48 9.02
CA ALA A 258 -10.94 5.83 10.43
C ALA A 258 -12.30 6.43 10.86
N TYR A 259 -12.87 7.29 10.02
CA TYR A 259 -14.22 7.85 10.24
C TYR A 259 -15.30 6.75 10.24
N PHE A 260 -15.23 5.81 9.29
CA PHE A 260 -16.13 4.66 9.25
C PHE A 260 -16.05 3.84 10.54
N VAL A 261 -14.84 3.50 10.99
CA VAL A 261 -14.63 2.73 12.25
C VAL A 261 -15.12 3.52 13.46
N ASN A 262 -14.81 4.81 13.55
CA ASN A 262 -15.26 5.67 14.63
C ASN A 262 -16.81 5.77 14.67
N ARG A 263 -17.45 5.90 13.50
CA ARG A 263 -18.93 5.89 13.44
C ARG A 263 -19.51 4.52 13.76
N SER A 264 -18.84 3.45 13.40
CA SER A 264 -19.25 2.08 13.77
C SER A 264 -19.32 1.88 15.28
N SER A 265 -18.40 2.48 16.06
CA SER A 265 -18.41 2.36 17.51
C SER A 265 -19.63 2.98 18.18
N SER A 266 -20.27 3.99 17.55
CA SER A 266 -21.49 4.61 18.07
C SER A 266 -22.72 3.71 17.99
N PHE A 267 -22.66 2.59 17.26
CA PHE A 267 -23.72 1.57 17.17
C PHE A 267 -23.51 0.39 18.12
N GLY A 268 -22.50 0.44 18.97
CA GLY A 268 -22.18 -0.57 19.96
C GLY A 268 -21.07 -1.52 19.59
N ASP A 269 -20.55 -2.25 20.57
CA ASP A 269 -19.36 -3.09 20.46
C ASP A 269 -19.52 -4.25 19.47
N VAL A 270 -20.71 -4.84 19.41
CA VAL A 270 -21.02 -5.94 18.47
C VAL A 270 -20.91 -5.46 17.03
N SER A 271 -21.45 -4.28 16.73
CA SER A 271 -21.40 -3.68 15.40
C SER A 271 -19.97 -3.28 15.03
N LEU A 272 -19.21 -2.75 15.98
CA LEU A 272 -17.78 -2.43 15.78
C LEU A 272 -16.97 -3.68 15.45
N ALA A 273 -17.14 -4.77 16.22
CA ALA A 273 -16.46 -6.04 16.00
C ALA A 273 -16.83 -6.67 14.65
N ALA A 274 -18.11 -6.65 14.28
CA ALA A 274 -18.60 -7.15 13.01
C ALA A 274 -17.99 -6.38 11.83
N ASN A 275 -17.97 -5.05 11.92
CA ASN A 275 -17.35 -4.20 10.87
C ASN A 275 -15.83 -4.39 10.79
N HIS A 276 -15.15 -4.62 11.90
CA HIS A 276 -13.72 -4.93 11.88
C HIS A 276 -13.44 -6.19 11.06
N ILE A 277 -14.21 -7.27 11.25
CA ILE A 277 -14.09 -8.50 10.47
C ILE A 277 -14.34 -8.23 8.98
N LEU A 278 -15.41 -7.51 8.65
CA LEU A 278 -15.72 -7.19 7.25
C LEU A 278 -14.64 -6.32 6.58
N LEU A 279 -14.09 -5.34 7.30
CA LEU A 279 -12.97 -4.53 6.80
C LEU A 279 -11.70 -5.35 6.58
N GLN A 280 -11.41 -6.36 7.41
CA GLN A 280 -10.30 -7.29 7.16
C GLN A 280 -10.50 -8.09 5.87
N LEU A 281 -11.73 -8.57 5.62
CA LEU A 281 -12.05 -9.29 4.38
C LEU A 281 -11.96 -8.39 3.15
N ILE A 282 -12.39 -7.13 3.26
CA ILE A 282 -12.20 -6.11 2.21
C ILE A 282 -10.71 -5.85 1.98
N SER A 283 -9.91 -5.71 3.03
CA SER A 283 -8.46 -5.50 2.92
C SER A 283 -7.76 -6.68 2.25
N PHE A 284 -8.19 -7.90 2.55
CA PHE A 284 -7.67 -9.09 1.88
C PHE A 284 -7.98 -9.07 0.37
N ALA A 285 -9.21 -8.72 -0.02
CA ALA A 285 -9.58 -8.57 -1.42
C ALA A 285 -8.78 -7.45 -2.12
N ALA A 286 -8.46 -6.38 -1.41
CA ALA A 286 -7.68 -5.26 -1.94
C ALA A 286 -6.27 -5.70 -2.39
N PHE A 287 -5.61 -6.67 -1.75
CA PHE A 287 -4.31 -7.18 -2.19
C PHE A 287 -4.33 -7.76 -3.61
N PHE A 288 -5.43 -8.40 -3.99
CA PHE A 288 -5.60 -8.91 -5.36
C PHE A 288 -5.80 -7.77 -6.36
N LEU A 289 -6.60 -6.77 -6.01
CA LEU A 289 -6.86 -5.62 -6.88
C LEU A 289 -5.62 -4.73 -7.03
N ASP A 290 -4.84 -4.56 -5.98
CA ASP A 290 -3.53 -3.88 -6.01
C ASP A 290 -2.55 -4.56 -6.97
N GLY A 291 -2.57 -5.89 -7.07
CA GLY A 291 -1.73 -6.61 -8.02
C GLY A 291 -1.93 -6.12 -9.46
N TYR A 292 -3.18 -5.95 -9.88
CA TYR A 292 -3.49 -5.41 -11.22
C TYR A 292 -3.24 -3.90 -11.31
N ALA A 293 -3.50 -3.14 -10.24
CA ALA A 293 -3.22 -1.72 -10.20
C ALA A 293 -1.72 -1.43 -10.37
N PHE A 294 -0.84 -2.19 -9.71
CA PHE A 294 0.61 -2.01 -9.84
C PHE A 294 1.12 -2.41 -11.23
N VAL A 295 0.53 -3.44 -11.85
CA VAL A 295 0.87 -3.79 -13.23
C VAL A 295 0.46 -2.67 -14.18
N VAL A 296 -0.73 -2.10 -14.03
CA VAL A 296 -1.18 -1.01 -14.91
C VAL A 296 -0.38 0.27 -14.67
N GLU A 297 0.07 0.57 -13.43
CA GLU A 297 1.01 1.66 -13.15
C GLU A 297 2.26 1.56 -14.05
N SER A 298 2.90 0.39 -14.05
CA SER A 298 4.12 0.12 -14.83
C SER A 298 3.87 0.22 -16.34
N VAL A 299 2.85 -0.48 -16.83
CA VAL A 299 2.62 -0.58 -18.28
C VAL A 299 2.11 0.74 -18.87
N VAL A 300 1.26 1.46 -18.17
CA VAL A 300 0.80 2.80 -18.56
C VAL A 300 1.96 3.78 -18.58
N GLY A 301 2.80 3.81 -17.51
CA GLY A 301 3.98 4.66 -17.46
C GLY A 301 4.93 4.39 -18.65
N SER A 302 5.24 3.11 -18.91
CA SER A 302 6.08 2.71 -20.03
C SER A 302 5.47 3.06 -21.39
N ALA A 303 4.15 2.87 -21.56
CA ALA A 303 3.45 3.25 -22.80
C ALA A 303 3.51 4.76 -23.05
N LEU A 304 3.39 5.57 -22.01
CA LEU A 304 3.55 7.02 -22.10
C LEU A 304 4.97 7.44 -22.45
N GLY A 305 5.96 6.90 -21.77
CA GLY A 305 7.37 7.16 -22.03
C GLY A 305 7.75 6.84 -23.48
N SER A 306 7.26 5.69 -23.99
CA SER A 306 7.51 5.24 -25.37
C SER A 306 6.56 5.86 -26.40
N LYS A 307 5.60 6.70 -25.99
CA LYS A 307 4.58 7.30 -26.85
C LYS A 307 3.76 6.27 -27.66
N GLN A 308 3.48 5.12 -27.07
CA GLN A 308 2.75 4.02 -27.71
C GLN A 308 1.28 3.99 -27.30
N ASN A 309 0.43 4.74 -28.00
CA ASN A 309 -0.99 4.89 -27.70
C ASN A 309 -1.77 3.55 -27.72
N LYS A 310 -1.46 2.66 -28.68
CA LYS A 310 -2.10 1.32 -28.75
C LYS A 310 -1.75 0.43 -27.55
N MET A 311 -0.54 0.54 -27.04
CA MET A 311 -0.11 -0.18 -25.84
C MET A 311 -0.85 0.35 -24.62
N PHE A 312 -0.98 1.68 -24.49
CA PHE A 312 -1.76 2.32 -23.43
C PHE A 312 -3.21 1.82 -23.41
N ASP A 313 -3.94 1.95 -24.52
CA ASP A 313 -5.35 1.53 -24.60
C ASP A 313 -5.52 0.03 -24.33
N SER A 314 -4.62 -0.80 -24.87
CA SER A 314 -4.63 -2.24 -24.64
C SER A 314 -4.37 -2.60 -23.16
N ALA A 315 -3.43 -1.92 -22.52
CA ALA A 315 -3.10 -2.11 -21.12
C ALA A 315 -4.27 -1.73 -20.21
N VAL A 316 -4.81 -0.52 -20.39
CA VAL A 316 -5.96 -0.04 -19.62
C VAL A 316 -7.15 -0.99 -19.77
N LYS A 317 -7.54 -1.31 -21.00
CA LYS A 317 -8.71 -2.17 -21.26
C LYS A 317 -8.54 -3.57 -20.65
N LYS A 318 -7.42 -4.23 -20.93
CA LYS A 318 -7.21 -5.62 -20.52
C LYS A 318 -6.99 -5.77 -19.01
N SER A 319 -6.23 -4.85 -18.41
CA SER A 319 -6.02 -4.85 -16.95
C SER A 319 -7.33 -4.59 -16.20
N THR A 320 -8.15 -3.63 -16.69
CA THR A 320 -9.47 -3.35 -16.09
C THR A 320 -10.41 -4.55 -16.18
N ILE A 321 -10.42 -5.27 -17.31
CA ILE A 321 -11.23 -6.50 -17.44
C ILE A 321 -10.77 -7.56 -16.43
N LEU A 322 -9.46 -7.81 -16.32
CA LEU A 322 -8.94 -8.78 -15.35
C LEU A 322 -9.26 -8.38 -13.90
N ALA A 323 -9.09 -7.10 -13.56
CA ALA A 323 -9.43 -6.60 -12.23
C ALA A 323 -10.92 -6.73 -11.94
N ALA A 324 -11.79 -6.41 -12.92
CA ALA A 324 -13.25 -6.56 -12.79
C ALA A 324 -13.66 -8.03 -12.61
N CYS A 325 -13.10 -8.95 -13.38
CA CYS A 325 -13.36 -10.38 -13.23
C CYS A 325 -12.90 -10.89 -11.86
N THR A 326 -11.71 -10.50 -11.42
CA THR A 326 -11.19 -10.88 -10.08
C THR A 326 -12.06 -10.29 -8.97
N ALA A 327 -12.43 -9.01 -9.06
CA ALA A 327 -13.33 -8.38 -8.10
C ALA A 327 -14.69 -9.08 -8.03
N LEU A 328 -15.24 -9.48 -9.18
CA LEU A 328 -16.50 -10.22 -9.25
C LEU A 328 -16.39 -11.58 -8.56
N ILE A 329 -15.30 -12.32 -8.82
CA ILE A 329 -15.04 -13.62 -8.19
C ILE A 329 -14.90 -13.46 -6.67
N LEU A 330 -14.13 -12.48 -6.20
CA LEU A 330 -13.93 -12.23 -4.78
C LEU A 330 -15.22 -11.78 -4.09
N ALA A 331 -15.98 -10.90 -4.71
CA ALA A 331 -17.27 -10.44 -4.19
C ALA A 331 -18.29 -11.58 -4.14
N ALA A 332 -18.39 -12.41 -5.18
CA ALA A 332 -19.25 -13.57 -5.20
C ALA A 332 -18.82 -14.63 -4.16
N ALA A 333 -17.53 -14.87 -4.02
CA ALA A 333 -16.99 -15.78 -3.00
C ALA A 333 -17.31 -15.28 -1.58
N LEU A 334 -17.16 -13.97 -1.33
CA LEU A 334 -17.53 -13.39 -0.04
C LEU A 334 -19.03 -13.48 0.20
N TRP A 335 -19.85 -13.21 -0.81
CA TRP A 335 -21.30 -13.28 -0.64
C TRP A 335 -21.80 -14.69 -0.36
N ILE A 336 -21.26 -15.70 -1.08
CA ILE A 336 -21.69 -17.10 -0.97
C ILE A 336 -21.09 -17.76 0.28
N PHE A 337 -19.80 -17.59 0.53
CA PHE A 337 -19.05 -18.28 1.59
C PHE A 337 -18.78 -17.39 2.82
N GLY A 338 -19.15 -16.10 2.78
CA GLY A 338 -18.80 -15.13 3.82
C GLY A 338 -19.33 -15.52 5.21
N GLY A 339 -20.52 -16.09 5.29
CA GLY A 339 -21.07 -16.60 6.56
C GLY A 339 -20.21 -17.71 7.17
N PHE A 340 -19.69 -18.63 6.34
CA PHE A 340 -18.77 -19.68 6.76
C PHE A 340 -17.40 -19.12 7.17
N ILE A 341 -16.88 -18.17 6.39
CA ILE A 341 -15.58 -17.51 6.70
C ILE A 341 -15.69 -16.75 8.05
N ILE A 342 -16.77 -15.99 8.25
CA ILE A 342 -17.01 -15.26 9.51
C ILE A 342 -17.13 -16.24 10.69
N ALA A 343 -17.79 -17.40 10.50
CA ALA A 343 -17.89 -18.41 11.52
C ALA A 343 -16.54 -19.03 11.92
N GLY A 344 -15.59 -19.06 11.01
CA GLY A 344 -14.21 -19.45 11.31
C GLY A 344 -13.36 -18.37 11.98
N LEU A 345 -13.75 -17.09 11.89
CA LEU A 345 -13.00 -15.97 12.46
C LEU A 345 -13.43 -15.59 13.88
N THR A 346 -14.68 -15.90 14.28
CA THR A 346 -15.20 -15.59 15.63
C THR A 346 -16.22 -16.60 16.08
N ASP A 347 -16.26 -16.93 17.37
CA ASP A 347 -17.28 -17.79 17.99
C ASP A 347 -18.44 -16.99 18.59
N ILE A 348 -18.38 -15.66 18.60
CA ILE A 348 -19.40 -14.78 19.18
C ILE A 348 -20.60 -14.72 18.24
N SER A 349 -21.69 -15.41 18.58
CA SER A 349 -22.90 -15.53 17.75
C SER A 349 -23.53 -14.19 17.38
N ALA A 350 -23.53 -13.21 18.30
CA ALA A 350 -24.04 -11.87 18.06
C ALA A 350 -23.24 -11.13 16.97
N VAL A 351 -21.90 -11.26 16.99
CA VAL A 351 -20.99 -10.67 15.99
C VAL A 351 -21.18 -11.34 14.64
N ARG A 352 -21.29 -12.70 14.62
CA ARG A 352 -21.58 -13.46 13.38
C ARG A 352 -22.86 -12.97 12.72
N PHE A 353 -23.93 -12.90 13.49
CA PHE A 353 -25.24 -12.47 13.00
C PHE A 353 -25.19 -11.06 12.44
N GLU A 354 -24.55 -10.13 13.16
CA GLU A 354 -24.42 -8.75 12.73
C GLU A 354 -23.55 -8.62 11.47
N ALA A 355 -22.41 -9.31 11.38
CA ALA A 355 -21.54 -9.27 10.22
C ALA A 355 -22.22 -9.82 8.95
N VAL A 356 -22.98 -10.91 9.05
CA VAL A 356 -23.70 -11.52 7.92
C VAL A 356 -24.72 -10.56 7.31
N LYS A 357 -25.36 -9.67 8.10
CA LYS A 357 -26.30 -8.67 7.57
C LYS A 357 -25.66 -7.73 6.55
N PHE A 358 -24.38 -7.39 6.74
CA PHE A 358 -23.66 -6.43 5.91
C PHE A 358 -22.79 -7.07 4.82
N LEU A 359 -22.75 -8.40 4.75
CA LEU A 359 -22.04 -9.14 3.68
C LEU A 359 -22.41 -8.67 2.26
N PRO A 360 -23.68 -8.43 1.92
CA PRO A 360 -24.03 -7.95 0.58
C PRO A 360 -23.38 -6.59 0.25
N LEU A 361 -23.33 -5.67 1.23
CA LEU A 361 -22.74 -4.34 1.05
C LEU A 361 -21.21 -4.40 1.02
N ALA A 362 -20.58 -5.25 1.84
CA ALA A 362 -19.15 -5.51 1.78
C ALA A 362 -18.74 -6.15 0.43
N SER A 363 -19.53 -7.09 -0.07
CA SER A 363 -19.32 -7.71 -1.39
C SER A 363 -19.49 -6.69 -2.52
N ALA A 364 -20.51 -5.84 -2.46
CA ALA A 364 -20.74 -4.76 -3.40
C ALA A 364 -19.56 -3.75 -3.38
N TYR A 365 -19.05 -3.41 -2.18
CA TYR A 365 -17.87 -2.57 -2.04
C TYR A 365 -16.64 -3.18 -2.73
N ILE A 366 -16.35 -4.47 -2.52
CA ILE A 366 -15.22 -5.18 -3.17
C ILE A 366 -15.40 -5.13 -4.68
N PHE A 367 -16.57 -5.47 -5.20
CA PHE A 367 -16.81 -5.43 -6.63
C PHE A 367 -16.59 -4.04 -7.21
N LEU A 368 -17.23 -3.03 -6.65
CA LEU A 368 -17.16 -1.66 -7.18
C LEU A 368 -15.78 -1.02 -7.01
N SER A 369 -14.97 -1.51 -6.08
CA SER A 369 -13.63 -0.96 -5.82
C SER A 369 -12.64 -1.20 -6.96
N PHE A 370 -12.84 -2.22 -7.85
CA PHE A 370 -11.91 -2.48 -8.95
C PHE A 370 -11.67 -1.23 -9.82
N ALA A 371 -12.72 -0.44 -10.07
CA ALA A 371 -12.63 0.75 -10.91
C ALA A 371 -11.74 1.82 -10.25
N ALA A 372 -11.89 2.04 -8.93
CA ALA A 372 -11.07 2.98 -8.19
C ALA A 372 -9.59 2.55 -8.17
N PHE A 373 -9.30 1.25 -7.90
CA PHE A 373 -7.93 0.72 -7.90
C PHE A 373 -7.28 0.83 -9.28
N GLN A 374 -7.99 0.48 -10.35
CA GLN A 374 -7.46 0.57 -11.72
C GLN A 374 -7.19 2.00 -12.14
N LEU A 375 -8.12 2.92 -11.87
CA LEU A 375 -7.92 4.33 -12.19
C LEU A 375 -6.77 4.93 -11.37
N ASP A 376 -6.66 4.60 -10.07
CA ASP A 376 -5.51 5.00 -9.27
C ASP A 376 -4.19 4.56 -9.93
N GLY A 377 -4.07 3.29 -10.33
CA GLY A 377 -2.90 2.78 -11.03
C GLY A 377 -2.61 3.49 -12.35
N ILE A 378 -3.62 3.75 -13.16
CA ILE A 378 -3.49 4.49 -14.44
C ILE A 378 -2.97 5.91 -14.18
N PHE A 379 -3.53 6.63 -13.23
CA PHE A 379 -3.15 8.01 -12.92
C PHE A 379 -1.76 8.10 -12.28
N ILE A 380 -1.36 7.10 -11.43
CA ILE A 380 0.00 7.01 -10.89
C ILE A 380 1.00 6.76 -12.01
N GLY A 381 0.76 5.76 -12.88
CA GLY A 381 1.61 5.47 -14.03
C GLY A 381 1.78 6.66 -14.97
N ALA A 382 0.72 7.44 -15.14
CA ALA A 382 0.76 8.67 -15.90
C ALA A 382 1.36 9.88 -15.16
N SER A 383 1.62 9.77 -13.86
CA SER A 383 2.05 10.87 -12.96
C SER A 383 1.07 12.05 -12.92
N PHE A 384 -0.24 11.80 -13.08
CA PHE A 384 -1.33 12.77 -12.97
C PHE A 384 -1.82 12.87 -11.51
N THR A 385 -0.91 13.17 -10.61
CA THR A 385 -1.12 13.10 -9.16
C THR A 385 -1.98 14.24 -8.61
N ARG A 386 -1.94 15.42 -9.27
CA ARG A 386 -2.79 16.56 -8.91
C ARG A 386 -4.28 16.24 -9.07
N GLU A 387 -4.63 15.57 -10.17
CA GLU A 387 -6.00 15.12 -10.45
C GLU A 387 -6.45 14.07 -9.43
N MET A 388 -5.57 13.17 -9.02
CA MET A 388 -5.86 12.19 -7.96
C MET A 388 -6.17 12.87 -6.63
N ARG A 389 -5.40 13.89 -6.25
CA ARG A 389 -5.69 14.69 -5.05
C ARG A 389 -7.06 15.35 -5.12
N HIS A 390 -7.40 16.00 -6.25
CA HIS A 390 -8.69 16.65 -6.42
C HIS A 390 -9.84 15.64 -6.40
N ALA A 391 -9.67 14.48 -7.04
CA ALA A 391 -10.66 13.40 -7.00
C ALA A 391 -10.87 12.88 -5.58
N ALA A 392 -9.80 12.72 -4.81
CA ALA A 392 -9.89 12.31 -3.40
C ALA A 392 -10.64 13.33 -2.53
N MET A 393 -10.34 14.64 -2.73
CA MET A 393 -11.05 15.72 -2.03
C MET A 393 -12.55 15.73 -2.35
N LEU A 394 -12.90 15.55 -3.63
CA LEU A 394 -14.31 15.47 -4.03
C LEU A 394 -15.00 14.25 -3.41
N SER A 395 -14.33 13.09 -3.43
CA SER A 395 -14.87 11.84 -2.90
C SER A 395 -15.13 11.88 -1.41
N ILE A 396 -14.22 12.49 -0.61
CA ILE A 396 -14.42 12.61 0.84
C ILE A 396 -15.57 13.54 1.17
N ILE A 397 -15.77 14.62 0.41
CA ILE A 397 -16.92 15.51 0.59
C ILE A 397 -18.22 14.73 0.35
N ILE A 398 -18.29 13.97 -0.75
CA ILE A 398 -19.46 13.12 -1.07
C ILE A 398 -19.70 12.10 0.06
N PHE A 399 -18.64 11.47 0.57
CA PHE A 399 -18.72 10.51 1.67
C PHE A 399 -19.29 11.12 2.94
N LEU A 400 -18.75 12.27 3.37
CA LEU A 400 -19.22 12.95 4.59
C LEU A 400 -20.65 13.43 4.47
N VAL A 401 -21.03 13.97 3.29
CA VAL A 401 -22.42 14.34 3.00
C VAL A 401 -23.31 13.12 3.02
N ALA A 402 -22.91 12.02 2.37
CA ALA A 402 -23.68 10.76 2.40
C ALA A 402 -23.83 10.23 3.84
N CYS A 403 -22.78 10.25 4.65
CA CYS A 403 -22.85 9.88 6.07
C CYS A 403 -23.87 10.76 6.84
N ARG A 404 -23.87 12.10 6.60
CA ARG A 404 -24.79 13.01 7.27
C ARG A 404 -26.28 12.69 6.98
N PHE A 405 -26.59 12.33 5.74
CA PHE A 405 -27.97 12.11 5.31
C PHE A 405 -28.44 10.65 5.41
N LEU A 406 -27.52 9.67 5.32
CA LEU A 406 -27.90 8.26 5.31
C LEU A 406 -27.85 7.62 6.71
N ILE A 407 -26.97 8.07 7.60
CA ILE A 407 -26.84 7.45 8.92
C ILE A 407 -28.10 7.71 9.76
N GLU A 408 -28.65 8.91 9.71
CA GLU A 408 -29.82 9.27 10.53
C GLU A 408 -31.04 8.39 10.23
N PRO A 409 -31.49 8.18 8.97
CA PRO A 409 -32.66 7.33 8.66
C PRO A 409 -32.35 5.83 8.62
N PHE A 410 -31.10 5.41 8.29
CA PHE A 410 -30.77 4.01 8.02
C PHE A 410 -29.73 3.41 8.98
N SER A 411 -29.28 4.18 9.98
CA SER A 411 -28.32 3.71 11.00
C SER A 411 -27.06 3.10 10.37
N MET A 412 -26.67 1.89 10.78
CA MET A 412 -25.50 1.18 10.26
C MET A 412 -25.59 0.87 8.75
N PHE A 413 -26.77 0.59 8.20
CA PHE A 413 -26.95 0.42 6.76
C PHE A 413 -26.63 1.70 6.01
N GLY A 414 -26.98 2.87 6.57
CA GLY A 414 -26.63 4.18 6.01
C GLY A 414 -25.13 4.41 5.95
N LEU A 415 -24.39 4.00 6.99
CA LEU A 415 -22.93 4.08 7.03
C LEU A 415 -22.28 3.19 5.95
N TRP A 416 -22.76 1.97 5.76
CA TRP A 416 -22.29 1.07 4.70
C TRP A 416 -22.61 1.59 3.30
N TRP A 417 -23.81 2.13 3.08
CA TRP A 417 -24.15 2.76 1.81
C TRP A 417 -23.27 3.98 1.52
N ALA A 418 -22.95 4.79 2.54
CA ALA A 418 -22.02 5.89 2.38
C ALA A 418 -20.62 5.40 1.97
N MET A 419 -20.16 4.26 2.52
CA MET A 419 -18.86 3.67 2.16
C MET A 419 -18.86 3.12 0.71
N VAL A 420 -19.96 2.49 0.27
CA VAL A 420 -20.13 2.07 -1.14
C VAL A 420 -20.16 3.28 -2.06
N LEU A 421 -20.90 4.33 -1.71
CA LEU A 421 -20.92 5.58 -2.47
C LEU A 421 -19.53 6.24 -2.54
N TYR A 422 -18.75 6.15 -1.45
CA TYR A 422 -17.39 6.68 -1.44
C TYR A 422 -16.48 6.04 -2.49
N VAL A 423 -16.48 4.70 -2.59
CA VAL A 423 -15.64 4.02 -3.59
C VAL A 423 -16.10 4.30 -5.02
N VAL A 424 -17.41 4.41 -5.25
CA VAL A 424 -17.97 4.82 -6.55
C VAL A 424 -17.59 6.26 -6.86
N ALA A 425 -17.70 7.17 -5.89
CA ALA A 425 -17.32 8.57 -6.06
C ALA A 425 -15.83 8.73 -6.38
N ARG A 426 -14.95 7.92 -5.79
CA ARG A 426 -13.51 7.89 -6.13
C ARG A 426 -13.30 7.55 -7.61
N ALA A 427 -13.93 6.49 -8.07
CA ALA A 427 -13.83 6.07 -9.48
C ALA A 427 -14.45 7.14 -10.42
N ALA A 428 -15.62 7.63 -10.11
CA ALA A 428 -16.31 8.65 -10.94
C ALA A 428 -15.52 9.96 -11.00
N ALA A 429 -14.97 10.43 -9.88
CA ALA A 429 -14.16 11.63 -9.83
C ALA A 429 -12.88 11.51 -10.68
N LEU A 430 -12.21 10.36 -10.67
CA LEU A 430 -11.05 10.11 -11.54
C LEU A 430 -11.48 10.02 -13.02
N LEU A 431 -12.62 9.41 -13.32
CA LEU A 431 -13.15 9.36 -14.68
C LEU A 431 -13.44 10.75 -15.27
N LEU A 432 -13.84 11.73 -14.46
CA LEU A 432 -13.99 13.12 -14.91
C LEU A 432 -12.67 13.74 -15.41
N PHE A 433 -11.54 13.31 -14.85
CA PHE A 433 -10.22 13.76 -15.28
C PHE A 433 -9.58 12.88 -16.38
N TYR A 434 -10.15 11.71 -16.66
CA TYR A 434 -9.60 10.75 -17.63
C TYR A 434 -9.47 11.33 -19.06
N PRO A 435 -10.41 12.16 -19.58
CA PRO A 435 -10.24 12.81 -20.88
C PRO A 435 -9.00 13.73 -20.95
N ARG A 436 -8.66 14.42 -19.84
CA ARG A 436 -7.44 15.26 -19.77
C ARG A 436 -6.17 14.42 -19.85
N LEU A 437 -6.18 13.26 -19.18
CA LEU A 437 -5.07 12.31 -19.23
C LEU A 437 -4.91 11.80 -20.68
N ARG A 438 -5.98 11.38 -21.35
CA ARG A 438 -5.93 10.94 -22.75
C ARG A 438 -5.42 12.02 -23.71
N ALA A 439 -5.88 13.25 -23.56
CA ALA A 439 -5.43 14.37 -24.37
C ALA A 439 -3.92 14.66 -24.20
N ALA A 440 -3.39 14.54 -22.97
CA ALA A 440 -1.96 14.71 -22.69
C ALA A 440 -1.09 13.59 -23.28
N VAL A 441 -1.68 12.42 -23.51
CA VAL A 441 -1.05 11.25 -24.15
C VAL A 441 -1.07 11.36 -25.69
N GLY A 442 -1.80 12.35 -26.24
CA GLY A 442 -1.97 12.50 -27.69
C GLY A 442 -2.98 11.51 -28.29
N LEU A 443 -3.99 11.11 -27.50
CA LEU A 443 -5.07 10.19 -27.84
C LEU A 443 -6.39 10.93 -28.01
#